data_224174704dbc659958a1d6b49d99ad31
#
_entry.id   224174704dbc659958a1d6b49d99ad31
#
_cell.length_a   1.000
_cell.length_b   1.000
_cell.length_c   1.000
_cell.angle_alpha   90.00
_cell.angle_beta   90.00
_cell.angle_gamma   90.00
#
_symmetry.space_group_name_H-M   'P 1'
#
loop_
_entity.id
_entity.type
_entity.pdbx_description
1 polymer ?
#
loop_
_entity_poly.entity_id
_entity_poly.type
_entity_poly.pdbx_seq_one_letter_code
_entity_poly.pdbx_strand_id
1 'polypeptide(L)'
;FYAVSAVVIWSTLAAMAKSLLTVIPTFEALFLSSLIASVFLLVQQGIREGLLVFRAYDWRGYLAMAGLGFIGLFVYSGLYFYGLTQLTSQEACILNYLWPMMIVLFAALLLGERITLRTAAALLLSFSGVLVLTLGGEGRADGNAVLGSLACVLAALCYGLFCVLNRKRNVDPTVLMTVAWGVTALCALLVTLMAETWVTLSWTQWGGLLWFGIF
;
A
#
# COMPACT_ATOMS: atom_id res chain seq x y z
N PHE A 1 -2.76 -1.52 23.00
CA PHE A 1 -2.08 -0.25 22.73
C PHE A 1 -1.65 -0.16 21.25
N TYR A 2 -0.79 -1.04 20.74
CA TYR A 2 -0.26 -1.02 19.37
C TYR A 2 -1.34 -1.00 18.28
N ALA A 3 -2.40 -1.79 18.42
CA ALA A 3 -3.47 -1.83 17.43
C ALA A 3 -4.22 -0.49 17.32
N VAL A 4 -4.49 0.17 18.45
CA VAL A 4 -5.14 1.49 18.47
C VAL A 4 -4.23 2.54 17.85
N SER A 5 -2.93 2.53 18.18
CA SER A 5 -1.96 3.45 17.58
C SER A 5 -1.87 3.27 16.06
N ALA A 6 -1.84 2.03 15.58
CA ALA A 6 -1.85 1.73 14.14
C ALA A 6 -3.11 2.26 13.44
N VAL A 7 -4.29 2.05 14.04
CA VAL A 7 -5.55 2.57 13.47
C VAL A 7 -5.56 4.09 13.40
N VAL A 8 -5.10 4.76 14.47
CA VAL A 8 -5.01 6.24 14.50
C VAL A 8 -4.06 6.75 13.41
N ILE A 9 -2.87 6.14 13.28
CA ILE A 9 -1.91 6.53 12.24
C ILE A 9 -2.50 6.29 10.85
N TRP A 10 -3.02 5.10 10.59
CA TRP A 10 -3.58 4.75 9.27
C TRP A 10 -4.80 5.59 8.89
N SER A 11 -5.60 6.04 9.86
CA SER A 11 -6.74 6.92 9.57
C SER A 11 -6.32 8.27 8.98
N THR A 12 -5.09 8.74 9.26
CA THR A 12 -4.55 9.99 8.72
C THR A 12 -3.92 9.82 7.33
N LEU A 13 -3.48 8.61 6.97
CA LEU A 13 -2.71 8.38 5.74
C LEU A 13 -3.51 8.67 4.47
N ALA A 14 -4.78 8.26 4.40
CA ALA A 14 -5.60 8.50 3.21
C ALA A 14 -5.86 10.00 2.97
N ALA A 15 -6.15 10.75 4.04
CA ALA A 15 -6.35 12.20 3.95
C ALA A 15 -5.03 12.92 3.59
N MET A 16 -3.91 12.51 4.19
CA MET A 16 -2.58 13.04 3.89
C MET A 16 -2.20 12.76 2.45
N ALA A 17 -2.33 11.52 1.98
CA ALA A 17 -2.05 11.14 0.60
C ALA A 17 -2.91 11.97 -0.39
N LYS A 18 -4.22 12.10 -0.13
CA LYS A 18 -5.11 12.92 -0.96
C LYS A 18 -4.63 14.36 -1.03
N SER A 19 -4.25 14.95 0.11
CA SER A 19 -3.73 16.32 0.16
C SER A 19 -2.41 16.47 -0.62
N LEU A 20 -1.50 15.52 -0.53
CA LEU A 20 -0.24 15.53 -1.30
C LEU A 20 -0.50 15.43 -2.80
N LEU A 21 -1.40 14.55 -3.21
CA LEU A 21 -1.74 14.31 -4.63
C LEU A 21 -2.50 15.48 -5.30
N THR A 22 -2.94 16.49 -4.56
CA THR A 22 -3.47 17.73 -5.16
C THR A 22 -2.37 18.63 -5.71
N VAL A 23 -1.11 18.43 -5.28
CA VAL A 23 0.02 19.29 -5.61
C VAL A 23 1.16 18.52 -6.27
N ILE A 24 1.38 17.28 -5.84
CA ILE A 24 2.49 16.44 -6.30
C ILE A 24 1.94 15.40 -7.28
N PRO A 25 2.58 15.20 -8.44
CA PRO A 25 2.22 14.13 -9.36
C PRO A 25 2.25 12.76 -8.68
N THR A 26 1.40 11.87 -9.15
CA THR A 26 1.11 10.59 -8.49
C THR A 26 2.37 9.72 -8.30
N PHE A 27 3.17 9.57 -9.35
CA PHE A 27 4.36 8.71 -9.30
C PHE A 27 5.56 9.40 -8.65
N GLU A 28 5.65 10.73 -8.73
CA GLU A 28 6.63 11.49 -7.95
C GLU A 28 6.37 11.33 -6.43
N ALA A 29 5.12 11.44 -6.00
CA ALA A 29 4.74 11.22 -4.60
C ALA A 29 5.03 9.78 -4.17
N LEU A 30 4.73 8.80 -5.03
CA LEU A 30 5.00 7.39 -4.78
C LEU A 30 6.51 7.11 -4.73
N PHE A 31 7.30 7.69 -5.64
CA PHE A 31 8.76 7.56 -5.63
C PHE A 31 9.35 8.07 -4.32
N LEU A 32 9.04 9.31 -3.96
CA LEU A 32 9.64 9.95 -2.80
C LEU A 32 9.25 9.23 -1.49
N SER A 33 7.99 8.89 -1.32
CA SER A 33 7.53 8.16 -0.12
C SER A 33 8.12 6.75 -0.04
N SER A 34 8.21 6.03 -1.15
CA SER A 34 8.81 4.69 -1.20
C SER A 34 10.32 4.71 -0.96
N LEU A 35 11.01 5.73 -1.45
CA LEU A 35 12.43 5.94 -1.18
C LEU A 35 12.67 6.19 0.31
N ILE A 36 11.87 7.07 0.91
CA ILE A 36 11.93 7.34 2.36
C ILE A 36 11.68 6.05 3.16
N ALA A 37 10.64 5.28 2.80
CA ALA A 37 10.32 4.00 3.45
C ALA A 37 11.48 3.01 3.36
N SER A 38 12.06 2.82 2.16
CA SER A 38 13.17 1.89 1.92
C SER A 38 14.42 2.30 2.70
N VAL A 39 14.78 3.59 2.69
CA VAL A 39 15.93 4.11 3.44
C VAL A 39 15.72 3.98 4.94
N PHE A 40 14.51 4.31 5.43
CA PHE A 40 14.17 4.17 6.84
C PHE A 40 14.32 2.73 7.33
N LEU A 41 13.76 1.76 6.58
CA LEU A 41 13.85 0.33 6.91
C LEU A 41 15.29 -0.17 6.83
N LEU A 42 16.07 0.28 5.85
CA LEU A 42 17.48 -0.07 5.74
C LEU A 42 18.31 0.42 6.93
N VAL A 43 18.09 1.66 7.35
CA VAL A 43 18.74 2.24 8.53
C VAL A 43 18.30 1.50 9.80
N GLN A 44 16.99 1.26 9.95
CA GLN A 44 16.45 0.52 11.08
C GLN A 44 17.07 -0.89 11.19
N GLN A 45 17.17 -1.61 10.07
CA GLN A 45 17.79 -2.94 10.03
C GLN A 45 19.28 -2.87 10.37
N GLY A 46 19.99 -1.88 9.83
CA GLY A 46 21.39 -1.66 10.13
C GLY A 46 21.67 -1.44 11.62
N ILE A 47 20.77 -0.73 12.31
CA ILE A 47 20.89 -0.45 13.77
C ILE A 47 20.53 -1.69 14.61
N ARG A 48 19.49 -2.45 14.22
CA ARG A 48 18.97 -3.56 15.04
C ARG A 48 19.77 -4.85 14.93
N GLU A 49 20.09 -5.28 13.72
CA GLU A 49 20.65 -6.62 13.45
C GLU A 49 21.87 -6.56 12.51
N GLY A 50 22.17 -5.37 11.99
CA GLY A 50 23.23 -5.18 11.01
C GLY A 50 22.81 -5.54 9.59
N LEU A 51 23.62 -5.09 8.62
CA LEU A 51 23.31 -5.27 7.19
C LEU A 51 23.72 -6.65 6.64
N LEU A 52 24.36 -7.50 7.46
CA LEU A 52 24.78 -8.84 7.02
C LEU A 52 23.61 -9.77 6.70
N VAL A 53 22.42 -9.51 7.26
CA VAL A 53 21.20 -10.27 6.97
C VAL A 53 20.85 -10.26 5.48
N PHE A 54 21.18 -9.18 4.77
CA PHE A 54 20.98 -9.08 3.33
C PHE A 54 21.83 -10.08 2.53
N ARG A 55 22.95 -10.56 3.05
CA ARG A 55 23.81 -11.58 2.40
C ARG A 55 23.26 -13.00 2.51
N ALA A 56 22.22 -13.22 3.32
CA ALA A 56 21.60 -14.54 3.49
C ALA A 56 20.77 -15.00 2.27
N TYR A 57 20.50 -14.11 1.33
CA TYR A 57 19.65 -14.38 0.18
C TYR A 57 20.44 -14.37 -1.11
N ASP A 58 20.11 -15.31 -2.00
CA ASP A 58 20.63 -15.39 -3.35
C ASP A 58 19.86 -14.46 -4.32
N TRP A 59 20.35 -14.32 -5.55
CA TRP A 59 19.73 -13.47 -6.56
C TRP A 59 18.29 -13.86 -6.89
N ARG A 60 17.94 -15.16 -6.79
CA ARG A 60 16.57 -15.67 -7.03
C ARG A 60 15.65 -15.25 -5.90
N GLY A 61 16.16 -15.26 -4.67
CA GLY A 61 15.45 -14.73 -3.50
C GLY A 61 15.12 -13.24 -3.68
N TYR A 62 16.11 -12.44 -4.09
CA TYR A 62 15.91 -11.02 -4.38
C TYR A 62 14.94 -10.77 -5.53
N LEU A 63 15.05 -11.52 -6.64
CA LEU A 63 14.12 -11.38 -7.77
C LEU A 63 12.68 -11.71 -7.35
N ALA A 64 12.53 -12.68 -6.49
CA ALA A 64 11.21 -13.05 -5.98
C ALA A 64 10.64 -12.00 -5.00
N MET A 65 11.48 -11.40 -4.14
CA MET A 65 11.07 -10.26 -3.29
C MET A 65 10.73 -9.03 -4.14
N ALA A 66 11.52 -8.77 -5.18
CA ALA A 66 11.28 -7.70 -6.14
C ALA A 66 9.94 -7.87 -6.87
N GLY A 67 9.63 -9.07 -7.36
CA GLY A 67 8.34 -9.38 -7.99
C GLY A 67 7.16 -9.20 -7.05
N LEU A 68 7.30 -9.61 -5.79
CA LEU A 68 6.29 -9.37 -4.75
C LEU A 68 6.13 -7.88 -4.48
N GLY A 69 7.25 -7.13 -4.35
CA GLY A 69 7.22 -5.68 -4.16
C GLY A 69 6.58 -4.96 -5.34
N PHE A 70 6.88 -5.39 -6.56
CA PHE A 70 6.28 -4.82 -7.77
C PHE A 70 4.74 -4.96 -7.75
N ILE A 71 4.21 -6.16 -7.52
CA ILE A 71 2.75 -6.37 -7.50
C ILE A 71 2.12 -5.75 -6.25
N GLY A 72 2.69 -6.05 -5.08
CA GLY A 72 2.08 -5.78 -3.79
C GLY A 72 2.24 -4.35 -3.31
N LEU A 73 3.27 -3.64 -3.74
CA LEU A 73 3.51 -2.26 -3.32
C LEU A 73 3.46 -1.27 -4.49
N PHE A 74 4.19 -1.51 -5.59
CA PHE A 74 4.17 -0.54 -6.70
C PHE A 74 2.80 -0.50 -7.40
N VAL A 75 2.31 -1.65 -7.89
CA VAL A 75 1.00 -1.71 -8.58
C VAL A 75 -0.12 -1.36 -7.62
N TYR A 76 -0.08 -1.88 -6.39
CA TYR A 76 -1.04 -1.54 -5.34
C TYR A 76 -1.09 -0.03 -5.08
N SER A 77 0.05 0.59 -4.78
CA SER A 77 0.08 2.02 -4.44
C SER A 77 -0.26 2.91 -5.62
N GLY A 78 0.20 2.56 -6.83
CA GLY A 78 -0.16 3.29 -8.05
C GLY A 78 -1.68 3.27 -8.31
N LEU A 79 -2.31 2.10 -8.19
CA LEU A 79 -3.75 1.96 -8.33
C LEU A 79 -4.52 2.68 -7.21
N TYR A 80 -4.06 2.59 -5.97
CA TYR A 80 -4.68 3.28 -4.84
C TYR A 80 -4.56 4.80 -4.95
N PHE A 81 -3.38 5.31 -5.31
CA PHE A 81 -3.18 6.74 -5.54
C PHE A 81 -4.04 7.24 -6.70
N TYR A 82 -4.10 6.48 -7.81
CA TYR A 82 -5.03 6.80 -8.88
C TYR A 82 -6.49 6.84 -8.38
N GLY A 83 -6.90 5.85 -7.58
CA GLY A 83 -8.22 5.86 -6.93
C GLY A 83 -8.46 7.11 -6.10
N LEU A 84 -7.47 7.55 -5.32
CA LEU A 84 -7.53 8.78 -4.52
C LEU A 84 -7.66 10.06 -5.38
N THR A 85 -7.17 10.08 -6.62
CA THR A 85 -7.40 11.22 -7.53
C THR A 85 -8.83 11.25 -8.09
N GLN A 86 -9.49 10.08 -8.19
CA GLN A 86 -10.82 9.94 -8.76
C GLN A 86 -11.96 9.96 -7.74
N LEU A 87 -11.67 9.59 -6.50
CA LEU A 87 -12.65 9.42 -5.41
C LEU A 87 -12.38 10.39 -4.27
N THR A 88 -13.35 10.52 -3.37
CA THR A 88 -13.08 11.13 -2.06
C THR A 88 -12.12 10.25 -1.25
N SER A 89 -11.35 10.84 -0.32
CA SER A 89 -10.46 10.07 0.56
C SER A 89 -11.20 8.99 1.34
N GLN A 90 -12.44 9.26 1.73
CA GLN A 90 -13.29 8.32 2.45
C GLN A 90 -13.67 7.13 1.58
N GLU A 91 -14.18 7.37 0.36
CA GLU A 91 -14.55 6.30 -0.57
C GLU A 91 -13.36 5.42 -0.94
N ALA A 92 -12.24 6.02 -1.31
CA ALA A 92 -11.02 5.29 -1.65
C ALA A 92 -10.52 4.46 -0.46
N CYS A 93 -10.52 5.01 0.76
CA CYS A 93 -10.13 4.31 1.98
C CYS A 93 -11.04 3.10 2.24
N ILE A 94 -12.36 3.31 2.16
CA ILE A 94 -13.36 2.27 2.37
C ILE A 94 -13.17 1.11 1.38
N LEU A 95 -13.03 1.42 0.09
CA LEU A 95 -12.80 0.39 -0.94
C LEU A 95 -11.46 -0.32 -0.75
N ASN A 96 -10.43 0.41 -0.35
CA ASN A 96 -9.14 -0.19 -0.05
C ASN A 96 -9.21 -1.17 1.13
N TYR A 97 -10.06 -0.94 2.13
CA TYR A 97 -10.29 -1.87 3.25
C TYR A 97 -10.87 -3.24 2.83
N LEU A 98 -11.07 -3.50 1.55
CA LEU A 98 -11.30 -4.86 1.04
C LEU A 98 -10.06 -5.75 1.15
N TRP A 99 -8.85 -5.19 1.31
CA TRP A 99 -7.61 -6.00 1.37
C TRP A 99 -7.60 -7.10 2.44
N PRO A 100 -8.16 -6.95 3.67
CA PRO A 100 -8.23 -8.06 4.63
C PRO A 100 -9.13 -9.21 4.14
N MET A 101 -10.20 -8.88 3.42
CA MET A 101 -11.05 -9.91 2.80
C MET A 101 -10.28 -10.68 1.74
N MET A 102 -9.52 -9.98 0.91
CA MET A 102 -8.68 -10.60 -0.13
C MET A 102 -7.59 -11.50 0.46
N ILE A 103 -7.01 -11.12 1.63
CA ILE A 103 -6.08 -12.00 2.36
C ILE A 103 -6.77 -13.32 2.73
N VAL A 104 -7.97 -13.29 3.30
CA VAL A 104 -8.70 -14.50 3.70
C VAL A 104 -9.04 -15.36 2.49
N LEU A 105 -9.51 -14.75 1.40
CA LEU A 105 -9.81 -15.46 0.16
C LEU A 105 -8.57 -16.11 -0.45
N PHE A 106 -7.48 -15.37 -0.59
CA PHE A 106 -6.22 -15.91 -1.11
C PHE A 106 -5.56 -16.93 -0.18
N ALA A 107 -5.68 -16.77 1.15
CA ALA A 107 -5.21 -17.77 2.10
C ALA A 107 -5.97 -19.09 1.94
N ALA A 108 -7.29 -19.03 1.76
CA ALA A 108 -8.08 -20.22 1.48
C ALA A 108 -7.69 -20.88 0.14
N LEU A 109 -7.50 -20.08 -0.92
CA LEU A 109 -7.20 -20.59 -2.26
C LEU A 109 -5.76 -21.10 -2.41
N LEU A 110 -4.78 -20.38 -1.83
CA LEU A 110 -3.35 -20.64 -2.06
C LEU A 110 -2.66 -21.41 -0.94
N LEU A 111 -3.18 -21.33 0.28
CA LEU A 111 -2.65 -22.04 1.45
C LEU A 111 -3.57 -23.17 1.93
N GLY A 112 -4.76 -23.34 1.35
CA GLY A 112 -5.73 -24.36 1.73
C GLY A 112 -6.37 -24.10 3.10
N GLU A 113 -6.34 -22.86 3.61
CA GLU A 113 -6.95 -22.51 4.88
C GLU A 113 -8.48 -22.59 4.78
N ARG A 114 -9.12 -23.15 5.83
CA ARG A 114 -10.58 -23.28 5.85
C ARG A 114 -11.22 -21.97 6.30
N ILE A 115 -12.11 -21.44 5.46
CA ILE A 115 -12.96 -20.31 5.87
C ILE A 115 -14.03 -20.85 6.82
N THR A 116 -13.96 -20.46 8.09
CA THR A 116 -14.98 -20.83 9.07
C THR A 116 -16.23 -19.97 8.90
N LEU A 117 -17.38 -20.47 9.35
CA LEU A 117 -18.63 -19.69 9.30
C LEU A 117 -18.51 -18.35 10.05
N ARG A 118 -17.73 -18.32 11.14
CA ARG A 118 -17.44 -17.08 11.90
C ARG A 118 -16.65 -16.09 11.05
N THR A 119 -15.62 -16.57 10.34
CA THR A 119 -14.81 -15.75 9.43
C THR A 119 -15.67 -15.21 8.29
N ALA A 120 -16.48 -16.06 7.68
CA ALA A 120 -17.40 -15.64 6.61
C ALA A 120 -18.41 -14.59 7.11
N ALA A 121 -19.01 -14.79 8.27
CA ALA A 121 -19.94 -13.82 8.85
C ALA A 121 -19.26 -12.48 9.18
N ALA A 122 -18.02 -12.52 9.75
CA ALA A 122 -17.26 -11.30 10.02
C ALA A 122 -16.91 -10.53 8.74
N LEU A 123 -16.52 -11.23 7.68
CA LEU A 123 -16.24 -10.63 6.38
C LEU A 123 -17.49 -9.97 5.78
N LEU A 124 -18.63 -10.67 5.79
CA LEU A 124 -19.91 -10.14 5.30
C LEU A 124 -20.36 -8.91 6.09
N LEU A 125 -20.21 -8.96 7.42
CA LEU A 125 -20.55 -7.82 8.29
C LEU A 125 -19.62 -6.62 8.01
N SER A 126 -18.32 -6.85 7.86
CA SER A 126 -17.36 -5.79 7.51
C SER A 126 -17.69 -5.19 6.15
N PHE A 127 -17.97 -6.03 5.16
CA PHE A 127 -18.32 -5.57 3.81
C PHE A 127 -19.64 -4.79 3.79
N SER A 128 -20.66 -5.24 4.54
CA SER A 128 -21.91 -4.49 4.65
C SER A 128 -21.74 -3.11 5.28
N GLY A 129 -20.85 -3.00 6.30
CA GLY A 129 -20.48 -1.71 6.88
C GLY A 129 -19.82 -0.78 5.86
N VAL A 130 -18.88 -1.29 5.07
CA VAL A 130 -18.25 -0.57 3.96
C VAL A 130 -19.31 -0.11 2.95
N LEU A 131 -20.23 -0.99 2.56
CA LEU A 131 -21.27 -0.70 1.60
C LEU A 131 -22.22 0.42 2.10
N VAL A 132 -22.65 0.35 3.36
CA VAL A 132 -23.49 1.38 3.98
C VAL A 132 -22.82 2.75 3.98
N LEU A 133 -21.53 2.81 4.33
CA LEU A 133 -20.77 4.06 4.32
C LEU A 133 -20.59 4.61 2.90
N THR A 134 -20.36 3.74 1.92
CA THR A 134 -20.21 4.16 0.52
C THR A 134 -21.54 4.69 -0.07
N LEU A 135 -22.66 4.03 0.24
CA LEU A 135 -23.98 4.46 -0.22
C LEU A 135 -24.52 5.68 0.51
N GLY A 136 -24.13 5.88 1.78
CA GLY A 136 -24.56 7.01 2.61
C GLY A 136 -23.67 8.25 2.53
N GLY A 137 -22.57 8.21 1.80
CA GLY A 137 -21.65 9.34 1.64
C GLY A 137 -22.24 10.45 0.78
N GLU A 138 -22.29 11.68 1.30
CA GLU A 138 -22.76 12.85 0.57
C GLU A 138 -21.70 13.48 -0.35
N GLY A 139 -20.45 12.97 -0.30
CA GLY A 139 -19.33 13.46 -1.09
C GLY A 139 -19.42 12.99 -2.55
N ARG A 140 -19.59 13.92 -3.50
CA ARG A 140 -19.37 13.59 -4.92
C ARG A 140 -17.88 13.60 -5.21
N ALA A 141 -17.39 12.51 -5.80
CA ALA A 141 -16.06 12.49 -6.40
C ALA A 141 -16.04 13.43 -7.62
N ASP A 142 -15.01 14.26 -7.71
CA ASP A 142 -14.82 15.15 -8.86
C ASP A 142 -14.33 14.39 -10.12
N GLY A 143 -13.99 13.12 -9.96
CA GLY A 143 -13.43 12.25 -11.00
C GLY A 143 -14.38 11.17 -11.49
N ASN A 144 -13.82 10.20 -12.22
CA ASN A 144 -14.56 9.03 -12.69
C ASN A 144 -14.70 8.00 -11.56
N ALA A 145 -15.82 8.02 -10.85
CA ALA A 145 -16.08 7.16 -9.70
C ALA A 145 -15.97 5.65 -10.02
N VAL A 146 -16.37 5.23 -11.23
CA VAL A 146 -16.27 3.82 -11.63
C VAL A 146 -14.80 3.38 -11.78
N LEU A 147 -14.00 4.17 -12.50
CA LEU A 147 -12.57 3.87 -12.67
C LEU A 147 -11.82 3.94 -11.35
N GLY A 148 -12.11 4.94 -10.52
CA GLY A 148 -11.53 5.07 -9.19
C GLY A 148 -11.86 3.88 -8.29
N SER A 149 -13.11 3.44 -8.27
CA SER A 149 -13.54 2.28 -7.50
C SER A 149 -12.89 0.98 -7.98
N LEU A 150 -12.83 0.76 -9.30
CA LEU A 150 -12.14 -0.40 -9.88
C LEU A 150 -10.65 -0.40 -9.51
N ALA A 151 -9.99 0.75 -9.57
CA ALA A 151 -8.58 0.87 -9.19
C ALA A 151 -8.36 0.51 -7.71
N CYS A 152 -9.20 1.01 -6.79
CA CYS A 152 -9.10 0.68 -5.37
C CYS A 152 -9.37 -0.81 -5.09
N VAL A 153 -10.33 -1.43 -5.77
CA VAL A 153 -10.59 -2.88 -5.64
C VAL A 153 -9.42 -3.70 -6.16
N LEU A 154 -8.86 -3.35 -7.34
CA LEU A 154 -7.67 -4.00 -7.89
C LEU A 154 -6.46 -3.81 -6.96
N ALA A 155 -6.30 -2.64 -6.37
CA ALA A 155 -5.27 -2.38 -5.36
C ALA A 155 -5.42 -3.35 -4.18
N ALA A 156 -6.63 -3.47 -3.61
CA ALA A 156 -6.90 -4.38 -2.50
C ALA A 156 -6.59 -5.85 -2.86
N LEU A 157 -6.88 -6.28 -4.10
CA LEU A 157 -6.51 -7.60 -4.62
C LEU A 157 -4.98 -7.78 -4.66
N CYS A 158 -4.24 -6.81 -5.22
CA CYS A 158 -2.78 -6.88 -5.30
C CYS A 158 -2.14 -6.97 -3.91
N TYR A 159 -2.60 -6.17 -2.97
CA TYR A 159 -2.07 -6.19 -1.60
C TYR A 159 -2.44 -7.47 -0.84
N GLY A 160 -3.67 -7.95 -0.98
CA GLY A 160 -4.10 -9.23 -0.40
C GLY A 160 -3.27 -10.41 -0.92
N LEU A 161 -3.01 -10.46 -2.22
CA LEU A 161 -2.15 -11.46 -2.84
C LEU A 161 -0.71 -11.37 -2.32
N PHE A 162 -0.16 -10.16 -2.24
CA PHE A 162 1.17 -9.90 -1.67
C PHE A 162 1.30 -10.45 -0.25
N CYS A 163 0.34 -10.15 0.63
CA CYS A 163 0.37 -10.60 2.02
C CYS A 163 0.40 -12.12 2.12
N VAL A 164 -0.41 -12.83 1.33
CA VAL A 164 -0.49 -14.30 1.36
C VAL A 164 0.75 -14.94 0.76
N LEU A 165 1.25 -14.43 -0.36
CA LEU A 165 2.47 -14.94 -0.98
C LEU A 165 3.71 -14.67 -0.11
N ASN A 166 3.74 -13.52 0.58
CA ASN A 166 4.79 -13.20 1.54
C ASN A 166 4.78 -14.20 2.72
N ARG A 167 3.62 -14.47 3.29
CA ARG A 167 3.48 -15.45 4.40
C ARG A 167 3.97 -16.86 4.02
N LYS A 168 3.84 -17.26 2.77
CA LYS A 168 4.32 -18.54 2.26
C LYS A 168 5.85 -18.61 2.20
N ARG A 169 6.54 -17.47 2.20
CA ARG A 169 8.00 -17.37 2.13
C ARG A 169 8.57 -17.17 3.53
N ASN A 170 9.56 -17.97 3.90
CA ASN A 170 10.27 -17.81 5.17
C ASN A 170 11.42 -16.79 4.99
N VAL A 171 11.07 -15.52 4.79
CA VAL A 171 12.01 -14.41 4.57
C VAL A 171 11.84 -13.44 5.72
N ASP A 172 12.94 -12.81 6.13
CA ASP A 172 12.90 -11.73 7.13
C ASP A 172 12.00 -10.59 6.63
N PRO A 173 10.98 -10.19 7.41
CA PRO A 173 10.00 -9.19 6.97
C PRO A 173 10.63 -7.84 6.66
N THR A 174 11.67 -7.43 7.40
CA THR A 174 12.32 -6.12 7.20
C THR A 174 13.12 -6.12 5.91
N VAL A 175 13.86 -7.21 5.62
CA VAL A 175 14.59 -7.38 4.36
C VAL A 175 13.64 -7.36 3.18
N LEU A 176 12.54 -8.13 3.25
CA LEU A 176 11.54 -8.17 2.19
C LEU A 176 10.92 -6.78 1.96
N MET A 177 10.49 -6.10 3.02
CA MET A 177 9.88 -4.77 2.89
C MET A 177 10.87 -3.73 2.39
N THR A 178 12.15 -3.77 2.82
CA THR A 178 13.19 -2.89 2.30
C THR A 178 13.38 -3.05 0.79
N VAL A 179 13.47 -4.30 0.31
CA VAL A 179 13.59 -4.61 -1.12
C VAL A 179 12.32 -4.21 -1.87
N ALA A 180 11.16 -4.52 -1.34
CA ALA A 180 9.88 -4.23 -1.97
C ALA A 180 9.64 -2.73 -2.14
N TRP A 181 9.93 -1.91 -1.11
CA TRP A 181 9.85 -0.45 -1.21
C TRP A 181 10.95 0.12 -2.12
N GLY A 182 12.15 -0.45 -2.11
CA GLY A 182 13.22 -0.07 -3.03
C GLY A 182 12.85 -0.28 -4.50
N VAL A 183 12.23 -1.42 -4.82
CA VAL A 183 11.70 -1.72 -6.16
C VAL A 183 10.57 -0.76 -6.53
N THR A 184 9.66 -0.48 -5.58
CA THR A 184 8.57 0.48 -5.77
C THR A 184 9.13 1.86 -6.09
N ALA A 185 10.13 2.33 -5.34
CA ALA A 185 10.79 3.61 -5.60
C ALA A 185 11.43 3.65 -7.00
N LEU A 186 12.15 2.58 -7.38
CA LEU A 186 12.77 2.51 -8.70
C LEU A 186 11.75 2.53 -9.84
N CYS A 187 10.68 1.73 -9.73
CA CYS A 187 9.62 1.71 -10.75
C CYS A 187 8.87 3.04 -10.83
N ALA A 188 8.55 3.65 -9.69
CA ALA A 188 7.90 4.94 -9.64
C ALA A 188 8.79 6.05 -10.21
N LEU A 189 10.10 6.05 -9.91
CA LEU A 189 11.07 6.96 -10.51
C LEU A 189 11.07 6.86 -12.04
N LEU A 190 11.11 5.64 -12.58
CA LEU A 190 11.11 5.44 -14.04
C LEU A 190 9.83 6.01 -14.67
N VAL A 191 8.66 5.81 -14.05
CA VAL A 191 7.41 6.39 -14.57
C VAL A 191 7.41 7.91 -14.46
N THR A 192 7.87 8.46 -13.31
CA THR A 192 7.98 9.93 -13.14
C THR A 192 8.87 10.54 -14.21
N LEU A 193 10.04 9.97 -14.47
CA LEU A 193 10.97 10.47 -15.49
C LEU A 193 10.41 10.41 -16.92
N MET A 194 9.50 9.47 -17.20
CA MET A 194 8.92 9.27 -18.53
C MET A 194 7.62 10.02 -18.75
N ALA A 195 6.83 10.25 -17.72
CA ALA A 195 5.43 10.68 -17.87
C ALA A 195 5.03 11.90 -17.03
N GLU A 196 5.82 12.28 -16.04
CA GLU A 196 5.47 13.39 -15.13
C GLU A 196 6.52 14.51 -15.17
N THR A 197 6.12 15.70 -14.76
CA THR A 197 7.01 16.86 -14.58
C THR A 197 7.28 17.04 -13.08
N TRP A 198 8.54 17.17 -12.71
CA TRP A 198 8.95 17.39 -11.33
C TRP A 198 8.44 18.72 -10.79
N VAL A 199 7.95 18.69 -9.55
CA VAL A 199 7.51 19.91 -8.84
C VAL A 199 8.44 20.24 -7.69
N THR A 200 8.63 21.54 -7.45
CA THR A 200 9.37 22.00 -6.27
C THR A 200 8.51 21.86 -5.03
N LEU A 201 9.01 21.12 -4.03
CA LEU A 201 8.27 20.80 -2.82
C LEU A 201 8.52 21.84 -1.72
N SER A 202 7.45 22.25 -1.05
CA SER A 202 7.49 23.06 0.18
C SER A 202 7.85 22.20 1.39
N TRP A 203 8.24 22.83 2.50
CA TRP A 203 8.54 22.14 3.75
C TRP A 203 7.36 21.34 4.31
N THR A 204 6.14 21.82 4.11
CA THR A 204 4.92 21.10 4.52
C THR A 204 4.71 19.81 3.72
N GLN A 205 4.99 19.83 2.42
CA GLN A 205 4.91 18.65 1.55
C GLN A 205 5.99 17.61 1.90
N TRP A 206 7.21 18.06 2.19
CA TRP A 206 8.26 17.17 2.70
C TRP A 206 7.86 16.52 4.03
N GLY A 207 7.26 17.29 4.95
CA GLY A 207 6.71 16.76 6.20
C GLY A 207 5.65 15.69 5.97
N GLY A 208 4.74 15.91 5.02
CA GLY A 208 3.72 14.93 4.63
C GLY A 208 4.31 13.66 4.01
N LEU A 209 5.30 13.79 3.13
CA LEU A 209 6.01 12.66 2.52
C LEU A 209 6.80 11.84 3.54
N LEU A 210 7.46 12.51 4.50
CA LEU A 210 8.15 11.83 5.60
C LEU A 210 7.16 11.05 6.47
N TRP A 211 6.03 11.68 6.83
CA TRP A 211 4.98 10.98 7.56
C TRP A 211 4.49 9.76 6.81
N PHE A 212 4.17 9.90 5.53
CA PHE A 212 3.63 8.82 4.70
C PHE A 212 4.66 7.70 4.42
N GLY A 213 5.94 8.04 4.31
CA GLY A 213 7.00 7.06 4.03
C GLY A 213 7.51 6.31 5.27
N ILE A 214 7.33 6.87 6.49
CA ILE A 214 7.80 6.22 7.73
C ILE A 214 6.69 5.35 8.35
N PHE A 215 5.42 5.75 8.25
CA PHE A 215 4.25 5.11 8.83
C PHE A 215 3.36 4.42 7.81
#